data_8635d53bb9a72776ca2280b7b2c41899
#
_entry.id   8635d53bb9a72776ca2280b7b2c41899
#
_cell.length_a   1.000
_cell.length_b   1.000
_cell.length_c   1.000
_cell.angle_alpha   90.00
_cell.angle_beta   90.00
_cell.angle_gamma   90.00
#
_symmetry.space_group_name_H-M   'P 1'
#
loop_
_entity.id
_entity.type
_entity.pdbx_description
1 polymer ?
#
loop_
_entity_poly.entity_id
_entity_poly.type
_entity_poly.pdbx_seq_one_letter_code
_entity_poly.pdbx_strand_id
1 'polypeptide(L)'
;MCRICGFRDFHENISYEIKAVSEKMRDTMTHGGPDDAGTYYSAAAGVALGHRRLSIIDLSPLGHQPMIDGNYSIVFNGEIYNYAEIKGELVKKGHKFASSSDTEVALKAWREWGMAAVDRFRGMWAFALWDETEKTLTLSRDRLGVKPLYWYYKDGLFMFSSELKAFHAHPCFDKKLDYNALSLYLQHGYIASPLTIFENTHKLEPGHFLKIDARGNIKKIEYWSAENAFVEGLAARRGCAGEEAAAEELEALLLESFKLRMVSDVPVGMFLSGGVDSSLLTALLAKDMGGAQLKTFTIGFKEKEYDEAGWAGKVAAHLGTEHTELYCRPSDAFDIISKLPQIYDEPLGDASAVPTYLVSRLARTRVKVSLSADGGDEQFCGYSRYSLINERVAKFATNPFLGIISGALEYVSAESAYSIYEKLPRQLRRWNNFYDKFTKLKKVLKTKNKIAQYDLANKYFLEEDLAGLGLSKIKSQLFKFDRRLEKMSLLDQMMYFDIKT
;
A
#
# COMPACT_ATOMS: atom_id res chain seq x y z
N MET A 1 7.93 -1.02 11.44
CA MET A 1 7.73 0.42 11.14
C MET A 1 6.95 1.04 12.28
N CYS A 2 7.18 2.31 12.58
CA CYS A 2 6.41 3.05 13.59
C CYS A 2 4.90 2.93 13.41
N ARG A 3 4.16 3.24 14.45
CA ARG A 3 2.69 3.32 14.41
C ARG A 3 2.23 4.58 15.12
N ILE A 4 1.21 5.21 14.56
CA ILE A 4 0.59 6.41 15.10
C ILE A 4 -0.88 6.16 15.37
N CYS A 5 -1.43 6.79 16.37
CA CYS A 5 -2.85 6.89 16.62
C CYS A 5 -3.18 8.18 17.37
N GLY A 6 -4.44 8.49 17.46
CA GLY A 6 -4.91 9.59 18.28
C GLY A 6 -6.38 9.85 18.04
N PHE A 7 -6.89 10.81 18.77
CA PHE A 7 -8.27 11.25 18.63
C PHE A 7 -8.45 12.70 19.01
N ARG A 8 -9.54 13.28 18.59
CA ARG A 8 -10.09 14.51 19.08
C ARG A 8 -11.57 14.32 19.39
N ASP A 9 -11.93 14.53 20.62
CA ASP A 9 -13.31 14.48 21.10
C ASP A 9 -13.82 15.91 21.33
N PHE A 10 -14.90 16.25 20.65
CA PHE A 10 -15.52 17.58 20.69
C PHE A 10 -16.67 17.69 21.72
N HIS A 11 -16.92 16.62 22.50
CA HIS A 11 -17.92 16.65 23.53
C HIS A 11 -17.45 17.49 24.75
N GLU A 12 -18.33 18.28 25.31
CA GLU A 12 -18.04 19.06 26.52
C GLU A 12 -17.77 18.16 27.73
N ASN A 13 -18.46 17.05 27.84
CA ASN A 13 -18.35 16.09 28.93
C ASN A 13 -17.83 14.75 28.43
N ILE A 14 -16.51 14.59 28.43
CA ILE A 14 -15.85 13.34 28.07
C ILE A 14 -15.94 12.36 29.24
N SER A 15 -16.55 11.19 29.02
CA SER A 15 -16.83 10.19 30.05
C SER A 15 -15.68 9.26 30.37
N TYR A 16 -14.51 9.45 29.75
CA TYR A 16 -13.33 8.59 29.88
C TYR A 16 -12.04 9.41 30.10
N GLU A 17 -11.00 8.76 30.62
CA GLU A 17 -9.71 9.39 30.79
C GLU A 17 -8.93 9.40 29.47
N ILE A 18 -8.72 10.59 28.89
CA ILE A 18 -8.10 10.81 27.58
C ILE A 18 -6.73 10.12 27.47
N LYS A 19 -5.86 10.29 28.48
CA LYS A 19 -4.52 9.68 28.50
C LYS A 19 -4.61 8.16 28.46
N ALA A 20 -5.40 7.56 29.34
CA ALA A 20 -5.50 6.10 29.46
C ALA A 20 -6.08 5.46 28.19
N VAL A 21 -7.08 6.09 27.55
CA VAL A 21 -7.63 5.61 26.28
C VAL A 21 -6.59 5.71 25.16
N SER A 22 -5.87 6.84 25.07
CA SER A 22 -4.79 7.01 24.08
C SER A 22 -3.69 5.96 24.24
N GLU A 23 -3.27 5.67 25.48
CA GLU A 23 -2.26 4.64 25.75
C GLU A 23 -2.76 3.24 25.37
N LYS A 24 -4.02 2.91 25.66
CA LYS A 24 -4.63 1.64 25.22
C LYS A 24 -4.65 1.51 23.69
N MET A 25 -5.09 2.57 22.97
CA MET A 25 -5.09 2.60 21.51
C MET A 25 -3.68 2.36 20.97
N ARG A 26 -2.70 3.12 21.47
CA ARG A 26 -1.29 3.04 21.09
C ARG A 26 -0.73 1.63 21.27
N ASP A 27 -1.00 1.02 22.42
CA ASP A 27 -0.37 -0.25 22.83
C ASP A 27 -0.94 -1.47 22.09
N THR A 28 -2.09 -1.36 21.43
CA THR A 28 -2.57 -2.37 20.48
C THR A 28 -1.58 -2.60 19.32
N MET A 29 -0.74 -1.62 19.03
CA MET A 29 0.19 -1.61 17.89
C MET A 29 1.66 -1.80 18.29
N THR A 30 1.93 -2.35 19.48
CA THR A 30 3.31 -2.57 20.00
C THR A 30 4.19 -3.37 19.04
N HIS A 31 3.62 -4.34 18.31
CA HIS A 31 4.33 -5.14 17.31
C HIS A 31 4.99 -4.30 16.19
N GLY A 32 4.40 -3.16 15.83
CA GLY A 32 4.93 -2.28 14.80
C GLY A 32 6.05 -1.34 15.30
N GLY A 33 6.04 -0.98 16.58
CA GLY A 33 7.02 -0.09 17.20
C GLY A 33 7.40 -0.54 18.60
N PRO A 34 8.26 -1.56 18.74
CA PRO A 34 8.60 -2.13 20.04
C PRO A 34 9.64 -1.33 20.84
N ASP A 35 10.37 -0.40 20.18
CA ASP A 35 11.57 0.20 20.77
C ASP A 35 11.25 1.36 21.73
N ASP A 36 10.14 2.12 21.48
CA ASP A 36 9.74 3.25 22.32
C ASP A 36 8.23 3.54 22.18
N ALA A 37 7.67 4.25 23.17
CA ALA A 37 6.26 4.61 23.22
C ALA A 37 6.06 5.97 23.86
N GLY A 38 5.29 6.85 23.21
CA GLY A 38 4.95 8.15 23.75
C GLY A 38 3.50 8.55 23.56
N THR A 39 3.05 9.48 24.38
CA THR A 39 1.68 10.03 24.33
C THR A 39 1.72 11.51 24.69
N TYR A 40 1.11 12.32 23.83
CA TYR A 40 0.73 13.71 24.12
C TYR A 40 -0.77 13.76 24.32
N TYR A 41 -1.25 14.59 25.24
CA TYR A 41 -2.68 14.86 25.38
C TYR A 41 -2.93 16.26 25.94
N SER A 42 -4.08 16.83 25.57
CA SER A 42 -4.62 18.05 26.14
C SER A 42 -6.08 17.80 26.48
N ALA A 43 -6.38 17.70 27.78
CA ALA A 43 -7.76 17.47 28.25
C ALA A 43 -8.67 18.65 27.87
N ALA A 44 -8.16 19.89 27.94
CA ALA A 44 -8.92 21.07 27.58
C ALA A 44 -9.29 21.14 26.09
N ALA A 45 -8.49 20.51 25.22
CA ALA A 45 -8.77 20.46 23.80
C ALA A 45 -9.42 19.12 23.36
N GLY A 46 -9.60 18.17 24.27
CA GLY A 46 -10.12 16.83 23.96
C GLY A 46 -9.24 16.05 22.99
N VAL A 47 -7.92 16.31 22.94
CA VAL A 47 -7.01 15.73 21.95
C VAL A 47 -5.99 14.81 22.60
N ALA A 48 -5.66 13.72 21.90
CA ALA A 48 -4.53 12.87 22.23
C ALA A 48 -3.82 12.37 20.96
N LEU A 49 -2.49 12.25 21.06
CA LEU A 49 -1.61 11.68 20.05
C LEU A 49 -0.78 10.57 20.68
N GLY A 50 -0.76 9.39 20.08
CA GLY A 50 0.01 8.23 20.54
C GLY A 50 0.97 7.75 19.47
N HIS A 51 2.15 7.30 19.89
CA HIS A 51 3.20 6.82 19.01
C HIS A 51 3.85 5.54 19.55
N ARG A 52 4.10 4.58 18.65
CA ARG A 52 4.96 3.40 18.88
C ARG A 52 6.13 3.48 17.91
N ARG A 53 7.35 3.46 18.44
CA ARG A 53 8.58 3.67 17.66
C ARG A 53 9.26 2.37 17.29
N LEU A 54 9.64 2.26 16.02
CA LEU A 54 10.71 1.40 15.55
C LEU A 54 11.89 2.32 15.17
N SER A 55 12.96 2.30 15.95
CA SER A 55 14.11 3.19 15.76
C SER A 55 14.93 2.72 14.57
N ILE A 56 14.92 3.49 13.47
CA ILE A 56 15.64 3.26 12.22
C ILE A 56 16.63 4.38 11.97
N ILE A 57 16.17 5.63 12.04
CA ILE A 57 16.99 6.85 11.97
C ILE A 57 16.97 7.50 13.36
N ASP A 58 18.13 7.92 13.84
CA ASP A 58 18.37 8.45 15.19
C ASP A 58 17.99 7.43 16.29
N LEU A 59 18.94 6.58 16.69
CA LEU A 59 18.70 5.56 17.72
C LEU A 59 18.64 6.13 19.14
N SER A 60 18.89 7.42 19.31
CA SER A 60 18.88 8.11 20.61
C SER A 60 17.47 8.40 21.11
N PRO A 61 17.31 8.76 22.41
CA PRO A 61 16.04 9.25 22.94
C PRO A 61 15.53 10.54 22.28
N LEU A 62 16.36 11.29 21.56
CA LEU A 62 15.97 12.52 20.89
C LEU A 62 15.01 12.30 19.72
N GLY A 63 14.94 11.06 19.18
CA GLY A 63 13.93 10.66 18.21
C GLY A 63 12.60 10.24 18.83
N HIS A 64 12.37 10.46 20.14
CA HIS A 64 11.09 10.18 20.81
C HIS A 64 9.93 10.97 20.20
N GLN A 65 8.75 10.35 20.18
CA GLN A 65 7.52 10.97 19.67
C GLN A 65 6.35 10.68 20.63
N PRO A 66 5.37 11.57 20.75
CA PRO A 66 5.14 12.79 19.96
C PRO A 66 6.26 13.82 20.14
N MET A 67 6.76 14.39 19.03
CA MET A 67 7.79 15.41 19.04
C MET A 67 7.14 16.79 19.05
N ILE A 68 7.68 17.69 19.87
CA ILE A 68 7.09 19.01 20.12
C ILE A 68 8.09 20.10 19.70
N ASP A 69 7.62 21.11 18.96
CA ASP A 69 8.36 22.33 18.63
C ASP A 69 7.43 23.54 18.66
N GLY A 70 7.55 24.36 19.68
CA GLY A 70 6.67 25.48 19.91
C GLY A 70 5.22 25.02 20.15
N ASN A 71 4.31 25.47 19.30
CA ASN A 71 2.89 25.12 19.36
C ASN A 71 2.52 23.87 18.56
N TYR A 72 3.47 23.23 17.92
CA TYR A 72 3.24 22.04 17.11
C TYR A 72 3.65 20.76 17.85
N SER A 73 2.79 19.75 17.77
CA SER A 73 3.09 18.38 18.23
C SER A 73 2.84 17.42 17.07
N ILE A 74 3.83 16.60 16.72
CA ILE A 74 3.74 15.64 15.60
C ILE A 74 3.91 14.20 16.09
N VAL A 75 3.13 13.29 15.47
CA VAL A 75 3.40 11.86 15.43
C VAL A 75 3.58 11.44 13.99
N PHE A 76 4.64 10.72 13.70
CA PHE A 76 5.11 10.42 12.36
C PHE A 76 5.42 8.93 12.21
N ASN A 77 4.82 8.30 11.21
CA ASN A 77 5.11 6.93 10.77
C ASN A 77 5.63 7.01 9.34
N GLY A 78 6.93 6.99 9.14
CA GLY A 78 7.48 7.12 7.81
C GLY A 78 8.99 7.25 7.81
N GLU A 79 9.51 7.59 6.64
CA GLU A 79 10.91 7.96 6.39
C GLU A 79 10.96 9.01 5.28
N ILE A 80 11.61 10.14 5.56
CA ILE A 80 11.92 11.17 4.57
C ILE A 80 13.36 10.92 4.12
N TYR A 81 13.54 10.21 3.03
CA TYR A 81 14.86 9.75 2.57
C TYR A 81 15.85 10.88 2.29
N ASN A 82 15.35 12.03 1.81
CA ASN A 82 16.18 13.23 1.56
C ASN A 82 16.22 14.22 2.73
N TYR A 83 15.99 13.74 3.96
CA TYR A 83 15.92 14.60 5.14
C TYR A 83 17.21 15.41 5.38
N ALA A 84 18.37 14.86 5.03
CA ALA A 84 19.65 15.55 5.18
C ALA A 84 19.74 16.81 4.28
N GLU A 85 19.24 16.72 3.05
CA GLU A 85 19.15 17.83 2.10
C GLU A 85 18.23 18.93 2.66
N ILE A 86 17.01 18.54 3.08
CA ILE A 86 16.02 19.47 3.65
C ILE A 86 16.55 20.11 4.93
N LYS A 87 17.21 19.34 5.80
CA LYS A 87 17.89 19.84 7.00
C LYS A 87 18.91 20.91 6.66
N GLY A 88 19.73 20.70 5.60
CA GLY A 88 20.69 21.68 5.12
C GLY A 88 20.06 23.00 4.68
N GLU A 89 18.90 22.96 4.00
CA GLU A 89 18.13 24.15 3.64
C GLU A 89 17.59 24.89 4.88
N LEU A 90 17.02 24.14 5.83
CA LEU A 90 16.45 24.70 7.06
C LEU A 90 17.50 25.33 7.96
N VAL A 91 18.72 24.75 8.05
CA VAL A 91 19.85 25.33 8.77
C VAL A 91 20.25 26.67 8.17
N LYS A 92 20.31 26.82 6.83
CA LYS A 92 20.57 28.08 6.14
C LYS A 92 19.51 29.16 6.44
N LYS A 93 18.29 28.74 6.78
CA LYS A 93 17.18 29.61 7.20
C LYS A 93 17.18 29.90 8.71
N GLY A 94 18.16 29.42 9.47
CA GLY A 94 18.33 29.67 10.89
C GLY A 94 17.69 28.65 11.83
N HIS A 95 17.13 27.58 11.32
CA HIS A 95 16.59 26.51 12.18
C HIS A 95 17.72 25.74 12.86
N LYS A 96 17.52 25.41 14.13
CA LYS A 96 18.44 24.59 14.94
C LYS A 96 17.81 23.22 15.16
N PHE A 97 18.64 22.19 15.17
CA PHE A 97 18.23 20.80 15.34
C PHE A 97 18.86 20.21 16.61
N ALA A 98 18.05 19.46 17.37
CA ALA A 98 18.51 18.73 18.54
C ALA A 98 18.82 17.27 18.25
N SER A 99 18.21 16.71 17.20
CA SER A 99 18.32 15.31 16.81
C SER A 99 18.84 15.12 15.40
N SER A 100 19.13 13.89 15.03
CA SER A 100 19.37 13.47 13.64
C SER A 100 18.13 12.88 12.97
N SER A 101 16.97 12.89 13.66
CA SER A 101 15.72 12.30 13.18
C SER A 101 15.13 13.08 12.00
N ASP A 102 14.64 12.35 11.01
CA ASP A 102 13.84 12.88 9.91
C ASP A 102 12.49 13.46 10.39
N THR A 103 11.97 12.98 11.53
CA THR A 103 10.77 13.55 12.18
C THR A 103 10.98 14.99 12.61
N GLU A 104 12.15 15.34 13.17
CA GLU A 104 12.47 16.73 13.49
C GLU A 104 12.55 17.60 12.23
N VAL A 105 13.10 17.04 11.16
CA VAL A 105 13.15 17.72 9.85
C VAL A 105 11.74 17.95 9.32
N ALA A 106 10.83 16.97 9.42
CA ALA A 106 9.44 17.13 9.03
C ALA A 106 8.74 18.24 9.82
N LEU A 107 8.95 18.30 11.14
CA LEU A 107 8.35 19.30 12.03
C LEU A 107 8.87 20.71 11.75
N LYS A 108 10.18 20.86 11.56
CA LYS A 108 10.81 22.15 11.19
C LYS A 108 10.40 22.59 9.78
N ALA A 109 10.30 21.68 8.84
CA ALA A 109 9.81 21.94 7.49
C ALA A 109 8.36 22.42 7.50
N TRP A 110 7.51 21.80 8.32
CA TRP A 110 6.13 22.27 8.52
C TRP A 110 6.08 23.68 9.08
N ARG A 111 6.92 23.97 10.07
CA ARG A 111 7.00 25.31 10.67
C ARG A 111 7.43 26.37 9.65
N GLU A 112 8.34 26.03 8.74
CA GLU A 112 8.87 26.96 7.74
C GLU A 112 7.91 27.13 6.54
N TRP A 113 7.34 26.02 6.04
CA TRP A 113 6.60 26.01 4.76
C TRP A 113 5.14 25.57 4.88
N GLY A 114 4.67 25.22 6.05
CA GLY A 114 3.31 24.72 6.24
C GLY A 114 3.04 23.45 5.41
N MET A 115 1.89 23.42 4.78
CA MET A 115 1.50 22.28 3.92
C MET A 115 2.44 22.06 2.74
N ALA A 116 3.09 23.11 2.21
CA ALA A 116 4.04 22.98 1.09
C ALA A 116 5.34 22.22 1.46
N ALA A 117 5.54 21.90 2.74
CA ALA A 117 6.67 21.08 3.17
C ALA A 117 6.69 19.70 2.47
N VAL A 118 5.51 19.07 2.25
CA VAL A 118 5.43 17.75 1.65
C VAL A 118 5.84 17.70 0.17
N ASP A 119 5.82 18.84 -0.53
CA ASP A 119 6.27 18.91 -1.92
C ASP A 119 7.78 18.66 -2.02
N ARG A 120 8.53 18.94 -0.95
CA ARG A 120 9.98 18.75 -0.84
C ARG A 120 10.38 17.34 -0.40
N PHE A 121 9.45 16.59 0.19
CA PHE A 121 9.76 15.28 0.75
C PHE A 121 9.87 14.22 -0.36
N ARG A 122 10.97 13.47 -0.34
CA ARG A 122 11.13 12.20 -1.03
C ARG A 122 11.06 11.11 0.02
N GLY A 123 10.00 10.33 0.04
CA GLY A 123 9.82 9.34 1.10
C GLY A 123 8.42 8.75 1.14
N MET A 124 8.14 8.11 2.24
CA MET A 124 6.85 7.50 2.58
C MET A 124 6.45 7.93 3.97
N TRP A 125 5.21 8.39 4.16
CA TRP A 125 4.77 8.89 5.45
C TRP A 125 3.27 8.80 5.68
N ALA A 126 2.94 8.67 6.95
CA ALA A 126 1.66 9.06 7.52
C ALA A 126 1.97 9.83 8.79
N PHE A 127 1.46 11.04 8.93
CA PHE A 127 1.65 11.82 10.14
C PHE A 127 0.37 12.51 10.58
N ALA A 128 0.32 12.81 11.87
CA ALA A 128 -0.67 13.69 12.46
C ALA A 128 0.05 14.83 13.20
N LEU A 129 -0.37 16.05 12.92
CA LEU A 129 0.19 17.27 13.49
C LEU A 129 -0.93 18.06 14.18
N TRP A 130 -0.74 18.30 15.47
CA TRP A 130 -1.58 19.17 16.28
C TRP A 130 -0.99 20.55 16.39
N ASP A 131 -1.80 21.58 16.12
CA ASP A 131 -1.47 22.99 16.36
C ASP A 131 -2.25 23.47 17.60
N GLU A 132 -1.51 23.71 18.68
CA GLU A 132 -2.09 24.14 19.95
C GLU A 132 -2.67 25.55 19.89
N THR A 133 -2.15 26.43 19.01
CA THR A 133 -2.65 27.81 18.85
C THR A 133 -3.97 27.82 18.07
N GLU A 134 -3.97 27.20 16.89
CA GLU A 134 -5.13 27.16 16.00
C GLU A 134 -6.15 26.11 16.43
N LYS A 135 -5.82 25.24 17.40
CA LYS A 135 -6.61 24.09 17.80
C LYS A 135 -7.03 23.23 16.58
N THR A 136 -6.09 23.00 15.69
CA THR A 136 -6.31 22.19 14.48
C THR A 136 -5.50 20.90 14.49
N LEU A 137 -6.10 19.82 14.02
CA LEU A 137 -5.43 18.56 13.77
C LEU A 137 -5.33 18.34 12.26
N THR A 138 -4.10 18.14 11.76
CA THR A 138 -3.85 17.89 10.35
C THR A 138 -3.22 16.51 10.19
N LEU A 139 -3.84 15.66 9.39
CA LEU A 139 -3.30 14.37 8.93
C LEU A 139 -2.69 14.55 7.54
N SER A 140 -1.63 13.81 7.24
CA SER A 140 -1.06 13.71 5.89
C SER A 140 -0.70 12.27 5.57
N ARG A 141 -0.91 11.87 4.32
CA ARG A 141 -0.49 10.57 3.79
C ARG A 141 0.33 10.76 2.53
N ASP A 142 1.39 9.97 2.35
CA ASP A 142 2.31 10.06 1.23
C ASP A 142 1.64 9.86 -0.14
N ARG A 143 2.37 10.19 -1.23
CA ARG A 143 1.87 10.24 -2.61
C ARG A 143 1.23 8.93 -3.08
N LEU A 144 1.84 7.78 -2.76
CA LEU A 144 1.35 6.45 -3.16
C LEU A 144 0.60 5.72 -2.05
N GLY A 145 0.48 6.35 -0.84
CA GLY A 145 -0.18 5.74 0.30
C GLY A 145 0.56 4.54 0.89
N VAL A 146 1.90 4.51 0.76
CA VAL A 146 2.75 3.43 1.29
C VAL A 146 2.56 3.26 2.79
N LYS A 147 2.41 4.36 3.53
CA LYS A 147 2.07 4.27 4.95
C LYS A 147 0.56 4.29 5.14
N PRO A 148 0.01 3.31 5.88
CA PRO A 148 -1.42 3.27 6.15
C PRO A 148 -1.81 4.39 7.09
N LEU A 149 -2.97 4.99 6.83
CA LEU A 149 -3.60 5.97 7.70
C LEU A 149 -5.11 5.88 7.58
N TYR A 150 -5.74 5.46 8.67
CA TYR A 150 -7.19 5.35 8.83
C TYR A 150 -7.71 6.51 9.67
N TRP A 151 -8.96 6.91 9.42
CA TRP A 151 -9.67 7.89 10.23
C TRP A 151 -11.14 7.50 10.39
N TYR A 152 -11.71 7.90 11.51
CA TYR A 152 -13.09 7.68 11.89
C TYR A 152 -13.71 9.01 12.33
N TYR A 153 -14.95 9.27 11.96
CA TYR A 153 -15.69 10.41 12.47
C TYR A 153 -17.16 10.08 12.62
N LYS A 154 -17.65 10.20 13.84
CA LYS A 154 -19.06 10.05 14.17
C LYS A 154 -19.38 10.83 15.44
N ASP A 155 -20.54 11.52 15.46
CA ASP A 155 -21.11 12.18 16.63
C ASP A 155 -20.08 13.03 17.43
N GLY A 156 -19.25 13.81 16.75
CA GLY A 156 -18.25 14.68 17.39
C GLY A 156 -16.97 13.98 17.85
N LEU A 157 -16.84 12.68 17.68
CA LEU A 157 -15.58 11.96 17.94
C LEU A 157 -14.84 11.72 16.63
N PHE A 158 -13.62 12.28 16.52
CA PHE A 158 -12.67 12.00 15.46
C PHE A 158 -11.54 11.12 15.99
N MET A 159 -11.18 10.07 15.24
CA MET A 159 -10.01 9.24 15.54
C MET A 159 -9.17 9.04 14.29
N PHE A 160 -7.86 8.79 14.48
CA PHE A 160 -6.96 8.34 13.41
C PHE A 160 -6.02 7.26 13.93
N SER A 161 -5.55 6.40 13.03
CA SER A 161 -4.56 5.38 13.37
C SER A 161 -3.89 4.77 12.13
N SER A 162 -2.70 4.21 12.35
CA SER A 162 -2.02 3.35 11.37
C SER A 162 -2.71 2.01 11.16
N GLU A 163 -3.46 1.50 12.14
CA GLU A 163 -4.14 0.21 12.11
C GLU A 163 -5.53 0.33 12.75
N LEU A 164 -6.54 -0.36 12.20
CA LEU A 164 -7.93 -0.27 12.68
C LEU A 164 -8.10 -0.83 14.10
N LYS A 165 -7.26 -1.79 14.52
CA LYS A 165 -7.32 -2.36 15.87
C LYS A 165 -7.20 -1.31 16.98
N ALA A 166 -6.54 -0.18 16.71
CA ALA A 166 -6.45 0.90 17.68
C ALA A 166 -7.82 1.52 17.98
N PHE A 167 -8.71 1.61 17.00
CA PHE A 167 -10.07 2.12 17.22
C PHE A 167 -10.88 1.22 18.15
N HIS A 168 -10.66 -0.12 18.09
CA HIS A 168 -11.34 -1.06 18.95
C HIS A 168 -11.03 -0.86 20.46
N ALA A 169 -9.93 -0.20 20.78
CA ALA A 169 -9.55 0.13 22.14
C ALA A 169 -10.24 1.38 22.68
N HIS A 170 -10.85 2.20 21.80
CA HIS A 170 -11.59 3.39 22.19
C HIS A 170 -13.03 3.02 22.59
N PRO A 171 -13.53 3.44 23.78
CA PRO A 171 -14.84 3.00 24.30
C PRO A 171 -16.03 3.44 23.44
N CYS A 172 -15.91 4.53 22.71
CA CYS A 172 -16.96 5.09 21.87
C CYS A 172 -16.85 4.69 20.38
N PHE A 173 -16.00 3.73 20.03
CA PHE A 173 -15.92 3.24 18.66
C PHE A 173 -17.13 2.37 18.31
N ASP A 174 -17.87 2.76 17.27
CA ASP A 174 -18.97 1.97 16.75
C ASP A 174 -18.50 0.97 15.70
N LYS A 175 -18.49 -0.33 16.06
CA LYS A 175 -18.00 -1.46 15.24
C LYS A 175 -19.01 -1.93 14.20
N LYS A 176 -19.76 -1.04 13.60
CA LYS A 176 -20.74 -1.41 12.61
C LYS A 176 -20.08 -1.71 11.25
N LEU A 177 -20.42 -2.87 10.67
CA LEU A 177 -19.85 -3.30 9.38
C LEU A 177 -20.46 -2.50 8.23
N ASP A 178 -19.62 -2.08 7.30
CA ASP A 178 -20.03 -1.54 6.00
C ASP A 178 -20.20 -2.70 4.99
N TYR A 179 -21.45 -3.04 4.70
CA TYR A 179 -21.78 -4.09 3.73
C TYR A 179 -21.38 -3.75 2.30
N ASN A 180 -21.19 -2.45 1.99
CA ASN A 180 -20.67 -2.03 0.71
C ASN A 180 -19.19 -2.41 0.61
N ALA A 181 -18.42 -2.11 1.64
CA ALA A 181 -17.01 -2.51 1.70
C ALA A 181 -16.83 -4.04 1.70
N LEU A 182 -17.72 -4.77 2.41
CA LEU A 182 -17.73 -6.23 2.39
C LEU A 182 -17.97 -6.77 0.97
N SER A 183 -18.90 -6.17 0.22
CA SER A 183 -19.16 -6.58 -1.17
C SER A 183 -17.96 -6.31 -2.08
N LEU A 184 -17.23 -5.19 -1.90
CA LEU A 184 -16.00 -4.92 -2.63
C LEU A 184 -14.91 -5.93 -2.30
N TYR A 185 -14.75 -6.26 -1.03
CA TYR A 185 -13.84 -7.33 -0.61
C TYR A 185 -14.14 -8.65 -1.31
N LEU A 186 -15.39 -9.09 -1.31
CA LEU A 186 -15.77 -10.33 -1.98
C LEU A 186 -15.52 -10.27 -3.50
N GLN A 187 -15.66 -9.09 -4.12
CA GLN A 187 -15.37 -8.93 -5.55
C GLN A 187 -13.87 -8.95 -5.85
N HIS A 188 -13.05 -8.27 -5.07
CA HIS A 188 -11.66 -7.96 -5.42
C HIS A 188 -10.61 -8.60 -4.49
N GLY A 189 -11.03 -9.18 -3.36
CA GLY A 189 -10.11 -9.72 -2.35
C GLY A 189 -9.52 -8.65 -1.42
N TYR A 190 -9.85 -7.38 -1.61
CA TYR A 190 -9.43 -6.26 -0.76
C TYR A 190 -10.48 -5.16 -0.74
N ILE A 191 -10.34 -4.22 0.18
CA ILE A 191 -11.19 -3.03 0.28
C ILE A 191 -10.38 -1.83 -0.17
N ALA A 192 -10.74 -1.26 -1.33
CA ALA A 192 -10.01 -0.12 -1.87
C ALA A 192 -10.30 1.18 -1.09
N SER A 193 -9.29 2.09 -1.06
CA SER A 193 -9.46 3.45 -0.54
C SER A 193 -10.61 4.19 -1.28
N PRO A 194 -11.41 5.02 -0.60
CA PRO A 194 -11.30 5.43 0.82
C PRO A 194 -12.04 4.54 1.81
N LEU A 195 -12.61 3.41 1.40
CA LEU A 195 -13.46 2.57 2.25
C LEU A 195 -12.64 1.73 3.24
N THR A 196 -13.29 1.32 4.32
CA THR A 196 -12.84 0.29 5.25
C THR A 196 -14.00 -0.66 5.53
N ILE A 197 -13.73 -1.76 6.24
CA ILE A 197 -14.75 -2.73 6.63
C ILE A 197 -15.80 -2.15 7.61
N PHE A 198 -15.54 -0.99 8.24
CA PHE A 198 -16.43 -0.38 9.23
C PHE A 198 -17.06 0.91 8.68
N GLU A 199 -18.34 1.13 9.02
CA GLU A 199 -19.05 2.39 8.75
C GLU A 199 -18.34 3.57 9.43
N ASN A 200 -18.47 4.78 8.88
CA ASN A 200 -17.87 6.02 9.37
C ASN A 200 -16.32 5.98 9.52
N THR A 201 -15.71 4.93 8.99
CA THR A 201 -14.25 4.71 9.03
C THR A 201 -13.71 4.71 7.61
N HIS A 202 -12.61 5.41 7.40
CA HIS A 202 -12.06 5.63 6.06
C HIS A 202 -10.55 5.48 6.04
N LYS A 203 -10.00 5.10 4.90
CA LYS A 203 -8.57 5.28 4.56
C LYS A 203 -8.40 6.71 4.09
N LEU A 204 -7.41 7.44 4.62
CA LEU A 204 -7.03 8.70 3.99
C LEU A 204 -6.41 8.37 2.63
N GLU A 205 -6.91 9.01 1.58
CA GLU A 205 -6.45 8.75 0.22
C GLU A 205 -4.96 9.14 0.06
N PRO A 206 -4.19 8.43 -0.81
CA PRO A 206 -2.82 8.81 -1.16
C PRO A 206 -2.74 10.26 -1.64
N GLY A 207 -1.66 10.97 -1.29
CA GLY A 207 -1.46 12.34 -1.73
C GLY A 207 -2.42 13.37 -1.12
N HIS A 208 -3.00 13.08 0.06
CA HIS A 208 -3.97 13.96 0.69
C HIS A 208 -3.55 14.41 2.09
N PHE A 209 -4.04 15.61 2.42
CA PHE A 209 -4.22 16.06 3.80
C PHE A 209 -5.69 15.92 4.20
N LEU A 210 -5.89 15.71 5.50
CA LEU A 210 -7.20 15.88 6.16
C LEU A 210 -7.00 16.83 7.34
N LYS A 211 -7.66 17.98 7.29
CA LYS A 211 -7.59 18.99 8.36
C LYS A 211 -8.92 19.05 9.11
N ILE A 212 -8.84 19.00 10.42
CA ILE A 212 -9.96 19.23 11.33
C ILE A 212 -9.71 20.54 12.08
N ASP A 213 -10.67 21.45 11.98
CA ASP A 213 -10.60 22.75 12.66
C ASP A 213 -11.11 22.68 14.11
N ALA A 214 -11.01 23.83 14.80
CA ALA A 214 -11.46 23.97 16.18
C ALA A 214 -12.96 23.66 16.39
N ARG A 215 -13.76 23.70 15.34
CA ARG A 215 -15.22 23.46 15.38
C ARG A 215 -15.62 22.04 14.94
N GLY A 216 -14.65 21.18 14.59
CA GLY A 216 -14.89 19.84 14.09
C GLY A 216 -15.19 19.75 12.59
N ASN A 217 -15.01 20.85 11.84
CA ASN A 217 -15.18 20.79 10.38
C ASN A 217 -14.00 20.07 9.75
N ILE A 218 -14.30 19.10 8.87
CA ILE A 218 -13.32 18.30 8.17
C ILE A 218 -13.13 18.82 6.75
N LYS A 219 -11.87 19.05 6.35
CA LYS A 219 -11.50 19.41 4.98
C LYS A 219 -10.43 18.46 4.47
N LYS A 220 -10.70 17.75 3.37
CA LYS A 220 -9.69 17.01 2.59
C LYS A 220 -9.07 17.93 1.54
N ILE A 221 -7.75 17.81 1.35
CA ILE A 221 -6.98 18.63 0.41
C ILE A 221 -6.03 17.69 -0.32
N GLU A 222 -6.23 17.52 -1.62
CA GLU A 222 -5.31 16.80 -2.50
C GLU A 222 -4.09 17.69 -2.76
N TYR A 223 -2.88 17.21 -2.46
CA TYR A 223 -1.63 17.89 -2.81
C TYR A 223 -0.91 17.19 -3.95
N TRP A 224 -1.22 15.93 -4.21
CA TRP A 224 -0.68 15.14 -5.30
C TRP A 224 -1.67 14.05 -5.72
N SER A 225 -1.72 13.73 -7.02
CA SER A 225 -2.47 12.59 -7.51
C SER A 225 -1.71 11.83 -8.60
N ALA A 226 -1.81 10.50 -8.58
CA ALA A 226 -1.28 9.63 -9.63
C ALA A 226 -1.88 9.99 -11.00
N GLU A 227 -3.16 10.39 -11.01
CA GLU A 227 -3.86 10.78 -12.24
C GLU A 227 -3.21 11.97 -12.92
N ASN A 228 -2.91 13.04 -12.16
CA ASN A 228 -2.22 14.21 -12.70
C ASN A 228 -0.81 13.84 -13.16
N ALA A 229 -0.07 13.03 -12.38
CA ALA A 229 1.27 12.59 -12.75
C ALA A 229 1.29 11.80 -14.06
N PHE A 230 0.32 10.90 -14.28
CA PHE A 230 0.18 10.18 -15.55
C PHE A 230 -0.15 11.12 -16.71
N VAL A 231 -1.10 12.05 -16.55
CA VAL A 231 -1.49 13.01 -17.59
C VAL A 231 -0.32 13.93 -17.95
N GLU A 232 0.40 14.45 -16.97
CA GLU A 232 1.57 15.31 -17.16
C GLU A 232 2.72 14.55 -17.82
N GLY A 233 3.00 13.31 -17.37
CA GLY A 233 3.99 12.44 -17.98
C GLY A 233 3.73 12.16 -19.45
N LEU A 234 2.47 11.93 -19.83
CA LEU A 234 2.09 11.76 -21.24
C LEU A 234 2.28 13.04 -22.06
N ALA A 235 1.93 14.20 -21.48
CA ALA A 235 2.11 15.48 -22.14
C ALA A 235 3.59 15.86 -22.31
N ALA A 236 4.42 15.47 -21.34
CA ALA A 236 5.85 15.67 -21.34
C ALA A 236 6.64 14.63 -22.16
N ARG A 237 5.94 13.66 -22.78
CA ARG A 237 6.56 12.54 -23.50
C ARG A 237 7.52 13.07 -24.59
N ARG A 238 8.81 13.14 -24.22
CA ARG A 238 9.89 13.43 -25.17
C ARG A 238 10.17 12.14 -25.92
N GLY A 239 10.38 12.22 -27.23
CA GLY A 239 10.88 11.08 -27.98
C GLY A 239 12.15 10.56 -27.32
N CYS A 240 12.18 9.28 -26.99
CA CYS A 240 13.38 8.67 -26.42
C CYS A 240 14.50 8.69 -27.48
N ALA A 241 15.73 9.03 -27.08
CA ALA A 241 16.90 9.05 -27.98
C ALA A 241 17.32 7.63 -28.44
N GLY A 242 16.55 6.60 -28.07
CA GLY A 242 16.74 5.20 -28.35
C GLY A 242 16.57 4.33 -27.10
N GLU A 243 16.51 3.04 -27.28
CA GLU A 243 16.32 2.05 -26.21
C GLU A 243 17.48 2.07 -25.19
N GLU A 244 18.71 2.21 -25.69
CA GLU A 244 19.93 2.21 -24.91
C GLU A 244 19.98 3.43 -23.96
N ALA A 245 19.69 4.63 -24.47
CA ALA A 245 19.64 5.86 -23.66
C ALA A 245 18.51 5.82 -22.61
N ALA A 246 17.36 5.22 -22.94
CA ALA A 246 16.28 5.02 -21.98
C ALA A 246 16.65 4.05 -20.86
N ALA A 247 17.38 2.98 -21.19
CA ALA A 247 17.85 2.01 -20.22
C ALA A 247 18.88 2.64 -19.25
N GLU A 248 19.83 3.45 -19.77
CA GLU A 248 20.81 4.16 -18.95
C GLU A 248 20.13 5.17 -17.99
N GLU A 249 19.16 5.94 -18.48
CA GLU A 249 18.40 6.89 -17.63
C GLU A 249 17.62 6.15 -16.57
N LEU A 250 16.96 5.04 -16.92
CA LEU A 250 16.22 4.20 -16.00
C LEU A 250 17.14 3.59 -14.92
N GLU A 251 18.30 3.05 -15.30
CA GLU A 251 19.29 2.52 -14.37
C GLU A 251 19.71 3.58 -13.34
N ALA A 252 20.01 4.80 -13.80
CA ALA A 252 20.39 5.90 -12.92
C ALA A 252 19.28 6.29 -11.93
N LEU A 253 18.03 6.42 -12.41
CA LEU A 253 16.89 6.74 -11.57
C LEU A 253 16.58 5.65 -10.54
N LEU A 254 16.63 4.38 -10.94
CA LEU A 254 16.41 3.25 -10.04
C LEU A 254 17.50 3.18 -8.98
N LEU A 255 18.76 3.33 -9.38
CA LEU A 255 19.89 3.31 -8.44
C LEU A 255 19.77 4.45 -7.41
N GLU A 256 19.50 5.70 -7.86
CA GLU A 256 19.25 6.83 -6.94
C GLU A 256 18.12 6.50 -5.96
N SER A 257 17.00 6.01 -6.49
CA SER A 257 15.83 5.64 -5.69
C SER A 257 16.13 4.57 -4.65
N PHE A 258 16.91 3.54 -5.02
CA PHE A 258 17.26 2.45 -4.11
C PHE A 258 18.26 2.91 -3.06
N LYS A 259 19.27 3.72 -3.42
CA LYS A 259 20.25 4.29 -2.49
C LYS A 259 19.57 5.15 -1.42
N LEU A 260 18.61 5.98 -1.79
CA LEU A 260 17.85 6.78 -0.83
C LEU A 260 17.16 5.90 0.22
N ARG A 261 16.65 4.73 -0.16
CA ARG A 261 15.98 3.79 0.75
C ARG A 261 16.94 2.97 1.62
N MET A 262 18.24 3.00 1.30
CA MET A 262 19.28 2.38 2.14
C MET A 262 19.73 3.28 3.29
N VAL A 263 19.30 4.56 3.32
CA VAL A 263 19.63 5.49 4.41
C VAL A 263 19.01 4.99 5.71
N SER A 264 19.86 4.55 6.65
CA SER A 264 19.44 3.93 7.90
C SER A 264 20.59 3.83 8.88
N ASP A 265 20.34 4.01 10.18
CA ASP A 265 21.30 3.78 11.27
C ASP A 265 21.30 2.32 11.75
N VAL A 266 20.52 1.45 11.10
CA VAL A 266 20.43 0.01 11.38
C VAL A 266 20.65 -0.80 10.10
N PRO A 267 21.06 -2.08 10.20
CA PRO A 267 21.22 -2.91 9.02
C PRO A 267 19.96 -3.03 8.18
N VAL A 268 20.12 -2.84 6.86
CA VAL A 268 19.07 -3.02 5.85
C VAL A 268 19.32 -4.31 5.09
N GLY A 269 18.28 -5.06 4.80
CA GLY A 269 18.31 -6.24 3.95
C GLY A 269 17.39 -6.11 2.74
N MET A 270 17.31 -7.15 1.92
CA MET A 270 16.49 -7.19 0.73
C MET A 270 15.77 -8.53 0.60
N PHE A 271 14.53 -8.50 0.16
CA PHE A 271 13.83 -9.70 -0.27
C PHE A 271 14.24 -10.02 -1.71
N LEU A 272 14.71 -11.24 -1.93
CA LEU A 272 15.18 -11.73 -3.22
C LEU A 272 14.39 -12.98 -3.61
N SER A 273 13.49 -12.84 -4.59
CA SER A 273 12.71 -13.98 -5.12
C SER A 273 13.42 -14.69 -6.29
N GLY A 274 14.40 -14.03 -6.91
CA GLY A 274 14.99 -14.48 -8.17
C GLY A 274 14.19 -14.08 -9.41
N GLY A 275 13.07 -13.36 -9.24
CA GLY A 275 12.36 -12.66 -10.31
C GLY A 275 13.15 -11.45 -10.82
N VAL A 276 12.74 -10.88 -11.96
CA VAL A 276 13.47 -9.79 -12.64
C VAL A 276 13.64 -8.58 -11.72
N ASP A 277 12.55 -8.11 -11.08
CA ASP A 277 12.53 -6.87 -10.30
C ASP A 277 13.43 -6.96 -9.05
N SER A 278 13.28 -8.03 -8.26
CA SER A 278 14.09 -8.24 -7.07
C SER A 278 15.57 -8.47 -7.39
N SER A 279 15.85 -9.13 -8.53
CA SER A 279 17.21 -9.35 -9.00
C SER A 279 17.86 -8.05 -9.50
N LEU A 280 17.11 -7.20 -10.23
CA LEU A 280 17.55 -5.88 -10.69
C LEU A 280 17.87 -4.95 -9.51
N LEU A 281 16.97 -4.86 -8.53
CA LEU A 281 17.18 -4.10 -7.30
C LEU A 281 18.49 -4.53 -6.61
N THR A 282 18.67 -5.84 -6.41
CA THR A 282 19.83 -6.39 -5.75
C THR A 282 21.11 -6.16 -6.57
N ALA A 283 21.07 -6.33 -7.89
CA ALA A 283 22.20 -6.14 -8.78
C ALA A 283 22.69 -4.69 -8.80
N LEU A 284 21.77 -3.72 -8.88
CA LEU A 284 22.13 -2.30 -8.87
C LEU A 284 22.80 -1.89 -7.57
N LEU A 285 22.25 -2.31 -6.42
CA LEU A 285 22.87 -2.04 -5.12
C LEU A 285 24.19 -2.79 -4.93
N ALA A 286 24.31 -4.05 -5.40
CA ALA A 286 25.57 -4.80 -5.34
C ALA A 286 26.67 -4.17 -6.18
N LYS A 287 26.33 -3.61 -7.34
CA LYS A 287 27.25 -2.85 -8.20
C LYS A 287 27.79 -1.60 -7.50
N ASP A 288 26.95 -0.89 -6.76
CA ASP A 288 27.28 0.38 -6.09
C ASP A 288 28.01 0.17 -4.75
N MET A 289 27.53 -0.76 -3.92
CA MET A 289 28.00 -0.94 -2.53
C MET A 289 28.94 -2.13 -2.33
N GLY A 290 29.01 -3.04 -3.29
CA GLY A 290 29.65 -4.34 -3.16
C GLY A 290 28.71 -5.42 -2.61
N GLY A 291 28.65 -6.57 -3.28
CA GLY A 291 27.69 -7.65 -2.95
C GLY A 291 27.81 -8.18 -1.53
N ALA A 292 29.00 -8.32 -1.00
CA ALA A 292 29.25 -8.86 0.34
C ALA A 292 28.65 -8.02 1.49
N GLN A 293 28.29 -6.78 1.24
CA GLN A 293 27.63 -5.90 2.22
C GLN A 293 26.12 -6.04 2.22
N LEU A 294 25.54 -6.70 1.23
CA LEU A 294 24.10 -6.84 1.07
C LEU A 294 23.58 -8.14 1.69
N LYS A 295 22.61 -8.02 2.58
CA LYS A 295 21.90 -9.17 3.16
C LYS A 295 20.63 -9.43 2.37
N THR A 296 20.49 -10.64 1.81
CA THR A 296 19.34 -11.02 1.03
C THR A 296 18.58 -12.19 1.69
N PHE A 297 17.27 -12.18 1.57
CA PHE A 297 16.39 -13.15 2.22
C PHE A 297 15.41 -13.73 1.22
N THR A 298 15.23 -15.05 1.25
CA THR A 298 14.21 -15.75 0.48
C THR A 298 13.53 -16.83 1.30
N ILE A 299 12.33 -17.19 0.88
CA ILE A 299 11.66 -18.40 1.31
C ILE A 299 11.48 -19.34 0.13
N GLY A 300 11.71 -20.62 0.37
CA GLY A 300 11.47 -21.70 -0.58
C GLY A 300 10.28 -22.57 -0.15
N PHE A 301 9.75 -23.30 -1.10
CA PHE A 301 8.69 -24.28 -0.90
C PHE A 301 9.13 -25.64 -1.43
N LYS A 302 8.57 -26.72 -0.87
CA LYS A 302 8.84 -28.08 -1.39
C LYS A 302 8.16 -28.32 -2.74
N GLU A 303 7.08 -27.62 -2.98
CA GLU A 303 6.30 -27.66 -4.21
C GLU A 303 7.03 -26.89 -5.31
N LYS A 304 7.63 -27.60 -6.26
CA LYS A 304 8.48 -27.02 -7.32
C LYS A 304 7.84 -25.91 -8.14
N GLU A 305 6.51 -25.92 -8.22
CA GLU A 305 5.75 -24.90 -8.98
C GLU A 305 5.77 -23.52 -8.30
N TYR A 306 6.06 -23.46 -6.99
CA TYR A 306 6.08 -22.25 -6.17
C TYR A 306 7.47 -21.94 -5.58
N ASP A 307 8.47 -22.80 -5.89
CA ASP A 307 9.81 -22.67 -5.32
C ASP A 307 10.71 -21.80 -6.20
N GLU A 308 10.88 -20.55 -5.78
CA GLU A 308 11.78 -19.58 -6.41
C GLU A 308 13.17 -19.54 -5.73
N ALA A 309 13.35 -20.24 -4.59
CA ALA A 309 14.59 -20.16 -3.81
C ALA A 309 15.83 -20.60 -4.61
N GLY A 310 15.66 -21.61 -5.47
CA GLY A 310 16.74 -22.05 -6.35
C GLY A 310 17.23 -20.97 -7.33
N TRP A 311 16.38 -20.09 -7.81
CA TRP A 311 16.75 -18.93 -8.64
C TRP A 311 17.36 -17.82 -7.79
N ALA A 312 16.74 -17.50 -6.66
CA ALA A 312 17.25 -16.51 -5.70
C ALA A 312 18.69 -16.85 -5.27
N GLY A 313 18.96 -18.12 -4.93
CA GLY A 313 20.30 -18.58 -4.55
C GLY A 313 21.34 -18.42 -5.66
N LYS A 314 20.97 -18.65 -6.94
CA LYS A 314 21.86 -18.42 -8.09
C LYS A 314 22.19 -16.93 -8.25
N VAL A 315 21.19 -16.06 -8.15
CA VAL A 315 21.39 -14.61 -8.22
C VAL A 315 22.27 -14.14 -7.07
N ALA A 316 21.96 -14.57 -5.85
CA ALA A 316 22.73 -14.24 -4.65
C ALA A 316 24.21 -14.66 -4.76
N ALA A 317 24.46 -15.90 -5.23
CA ALA A 317 25.83 -16.40 -5.46
C ALA A 317 26.56 -15.60 -6.53
N HIS A 318 25.87 -15.24 -7.63
CA HIS A 318 26.46 -14.44 -8.71
C HIS A 318 26.84 -13.02 -8.24
N LEU A 319 25.99 -12.40 -7.42
CA LEU A 319 26.21 -11.05 -6.89
C LEU A 319 27.07 -11.03 -5.62
N GLY A 320 27.38 -12.18 -5.04
CA GLY A 320 28.18 -12.32 -3.82
C GLY A 320 27.49 -11.77 -2.56
N THR A 321 26.17 -11.85 -2.45
CA THR A 321 25.43 -11.35 -1.29
C THR A 321 25.45 -12.33 -0.11
N GLU A 322 25.31 -11.81 1.13
CA GLU A 322 25.06 -12.63 2.33
C GLU A 322 23.60 -13.13 2.28
N HIS A 323 23.40 -14.31 1.69
CA HIS A 323 22.09 -14.86 1.42
C HIS A 323 21.60 -15.78 2.55
N THR A 324 20.32 -15.63 2.93
CA THR A 324 19.66 -16.49 3.91
C THR A 324 18.36 -17.05 3.34
N GLU A 325 18.25 -18.37 3.29
CA GLU A 325 17.07 -19.10 2.80
C GLU A 325 16.34 -19.79 3.94
N LEU A 326 15.01 -19.87 3.83
CA LEU A 326 14.17 -20.67 4.70
C LEU A 326 13.15 -21.46 3.86
N TYR A 327 13.17 -22.77 3.95
CA TYR A 327 12.16 -23.62 3.32
C TYR A 327 10.95 -23.78 4.25
N CYS A 328 9.79 -23.35 3.74
CA CYS A 328 8.53 -23.39 4.47
C CYS A 328 7.87 -24.77 4.33
N ARG A 329 7.26 -25.22 5.40
CA ARG A 329 6.43 -26.43 5.43
C ARG A 329 4.95 -26.01 5.42
N PRO A 330 4.03 -26.84 4.92
CA PRO A 330 2.60 -26.56 5.00
C PRO A 330 2.11 -26.27 6.43
N SER A 331 2.70 -26.91 7.45
CA SER A 331 2.41 -26.61 8.86
C SER A 331 2.70 -25.17 9.25
N ASP A 332 3.77 -24.58 8.71
CA ASP A 332 4.16 -23.21 9.03
C ASP A 332 3.12 -22.20 8.48
N ALA A 333 2.46 -22.56 7.37
CA ALA A 333 1.35 -21.76 6.82
C ALA A 333 0.10 -21.87 7.70
N PHE A 334 -0.27 -23.06 8.18
CA PHE A 334 -1.44 -23.24 9.06
C PHE A 334 -1.32 -22.45 10.36
N ASP A 335 -0.12 -22.39 10.95
CA ASP A 335 0.15 -21.63 12.16
C ASP A 335 -0.03 -20.11 11.98
N ILE A 336 0.05 -19.62 10.73
CA ILE A 336 -0.08 -18.20 10.42
C ILE A 336 -1.52 -17.83 10.07
N ILE A 337 -2.26 -18.71 9.38
CA ILE A 337 -3.63 -18.43 8.95
C ILE A 337 -4.51 -17.96 10.12
N SER A 338 -4.40 -18.61 11.27
CA SER A 338 -5.15 -18.23 12.47
C SER A 338 -4.77 -16.85 13.03
N LYS A 339 -3.60 -16.31 12.65
CA LYS A 339 -3.08 -15.01 13.07
C LYS A 339 -3.39 -13.89 12.08
N LEU A 340 -3.77 -14.23 10.83
CA LEU A 340 -4.03 -13.22 9.79
C LEU A 340 -5.03 -12.14 10.21
N PRO A 341 -6.15 -12.44 10.92
CA PRO A 341 -7.06 -11.41 11.39
C PRO A 341 -6.45 -10.44 12.41
N GLN A 342 -5.38 -10.85 13.10
CA GLN A 342 -4.64 -9.98 14.02
C GLN A 342 -3.53 -9.17 13.33
N ILE A 343 -3.05 -9.66 12.18
CA ILE A 343 -2.02 -9.01 11.37
C ILE A 343 -2.66 -7.96 10.45
N TYR A 344 -3.73 -8.36 9.76
CA TYR A 344 -4.51 -7.50 8.87
C TYR A 344 -5.85 -7.19 9.55
N ASP A 345 -6.12 -5.94 9.80
CA ASP A 345 -7.32 -5.50 10.53
C ASP A 345 -8.59 -5.56 9.67
N GLU A 346 -8.40 -5.77 8.36
CA GLU A 346 -9.47 -5.97 7.37
C GLU A 346 -9.30 -7.34 6.71
N PRO A 347 -10.38 -7.92 6.17
CA PRO A 347 -10.27 -9.13 5.37
C PRO A 347 -9.39 -8.86 4.14
N LEU A 348 -8.42 -9.76 3.91
CA LEU A 348 -7.49 -9.71 2.79
C LEU A 348 -7.46 -11.08 2.09
N GLY A 349 -7.77 -11.10 0.79
CA GLY A 349 -7.81 -12.30 -0.04
C GLY A 349 -6.52 -12.56 -0.81
N ASP A 350 -5.38 -12.04 -0.33
CA ASP A 350 -4.09 -12.20 -0.98
C ASP A 350 -3.34 -13.42 -0.44
N ALA A 351 -3.04 -14.36 -1.33
CA ALA A 351 -2.28 -15.56 -1.00
C ALA A 351 -0.81 -15.26 -0.62
N SER A 352 -0.27 -14.10 -1.00
CA SER A 352 1.08 -13.66 -0.65
C SER A 352 1.22 -13.27 0.82
N ALA A 353 0.11 -13.10 1.55
CA ALA A 353 0.11 -12.73 2.96
C ALA A 353 0.95 -13.67 3.85
N VAL A 354 0.85 -14.98 3.60
CA VAL A 354 1.60 -16.00 4.35
C VAL A 354 3.10 -15.98 4.00
N PRO A 355 3.50 -16.05 2.72
CA PRO A 355 4.91 -15.89 2.32
C PRO A 355 5.55 -14.62 2.85
N THR A 356 4.86 -13.47 2.73
CA THR A 356 5.36 -12.18 3.20
C THR A 356 5.59 -12.16 4.70
N TYR A 357 4.69 -12.75 5.49
CA TYR A 357 4.90 -12.89 6.93
C TYR A 357 6.14 -13.74 7.24
N LEU A 358 6.30 -14.87 6.55
CA LEU A 358 7.42 -15.81 6.79
C LEU A 358 8.77 -15.19 6.43
N VAL A 359 8.89 -14.54 5.27
CA VAL A 359 10.15 -13.89 4.86
C VAL A 359 10.47 -12.69 5.76
N SER A 360 9.44 -11.93 6.18
CA SER A 360 9.63 -10.82 7.13
C SER A 360 10.10 -11.31 8.49
N ARG A 361 9.54 -12.42 8.99
CA ARG A 361 9.98 -13.06 10.23
C ARG A 361 11.42 -13.55 10.13
N LEU A 362 11.82 -14.15 9.00
CA LEU A 362 13.19 -14.56 8.73
C LEU A 362 14.13 -13.36 8.73
N ALA A 363 13.83 -12.33 7.94
CA ALA A 363 14.67 -11.13 7.84
C ALA A 363 14.83 -10.43 9.20
N ARG A 364 13.77 -10.40 10.02
CA ARG A 364 13.79 -9.77 11.35
C ARG A 364 14.82 -10.37 12.30
N THR A 365 15.31 -11.60 12.05
CA THR A 365 16.40 -12.23 12.82
C THR A 365 17.78 -11.59 12.55
N ARG A 366 17.92 -10.85 11.47
CA ARG A 366 19.19 -10.29 10.98
C ARG A 366 19.18 -8.79 10.75
N VAL A 367 18.02 -8.24 10.38
CA VAL A 367 17.85 -6.82 10.02
C VAL A 367 16.57 -6.25 10.62
N LYS A 368 16.51 -4.92 10.76
CA LYS A 368 15.28 -4.20 11.14
C LYS A 368 14.48 -3.73 9.93
N VAL A 369 15.14 -3.52 8.81
CA VAL A 369 14.57 -3.01 7.56
C VAL A 369 14.87 -3.99 6.44
N SER A 370 13.91 -4.24 5.58
CA SER A 370 14.12 -4.95 4.31
C SER A 370 13.46 -4.17 3.18
N LEU A 371 14.19 -4.03 2.08
CA LEU A 371 13.63 -3.55 0.82
C LEU A 371 12.96 -4.70 0.08
N SER A 372 11.88 -4.38 -0.62
CA SER A 372 11.25 -5.27 -1.58
C SER A 372 11.06 -4.55 -2.91
N ALA A 373 10.87 -5.31 -3.98
CA ALA A 373 10.69 -4.75 -5.32
C ALA A 373 9.20 -4.57 -5.68
N ASP A 374 8.34 -4.41 -4.68
CA ASP A 374 6.91 -4.18 -4.89
C ASP A 374 6.67 -2.90 -5.71
N GLY A 375 5.70 -2.95 -6.61
CA GLY A 375 5.38 -1.87 -7.55
C GLY A 375 6.11 -1.98 -8.90
N GLY A 376 7.00 -2.95 -9.09
CA GLY A 376 7.69 -3.18 -10.36
C GLY A 376 6.72 -3.61 -11.46
N ASP A 377 5.89 -4.60 -11.19
CA ASP A 377 4.90 -5.11 -12.13
C ASP A 377 3.92 -4.03 -12.58
N GLU A 378 3.46 -3.17 -11.67
CA GLU A 378 2.51 -2.09 -11.93
C GLU A 378 3.12 -0.98 -12.78
N GLN A 379 4.43 -0.71 -12.61
CA GLN A 379 5.11 0.37 -13.32
C GLN A 379 5.70 -0.08 -14.67
N PHE A 380 6.08 -1.35 -14.80
CA PHE A 380 6.79 -1.89 -15.95
C PHE A 380 6.05 -3.01 -16.69
N CYS A 381 4.73 -3.12 -16.50
CA CYS A 381 3.88 -4.11 -17.18
C CYS A 381 4.26 -5.58 -16.91
N GLY A 382 4.69 -5.93 -15.71
CA GLY A 382 5.15 -7.27 -15.39
C GLY A 382 4.03 -8.33 -15.35
N TYR A 383 2.79 -7.95 -15.05
CA TYR A 383 1.68 -8.90 -14.94
C TYR A 383 1.26 -9.48 -16.28
N SER A 384 1.23 -10.79 -16.38
CA SER A 384 0.74 -11.52 -17.57
C SER A 384 -0.70 -11.18 -17.98
N ARG A 385 -1.52 -10.70 -17.02
CA ARG A 385 -2.89 -10.22 -17.28
C ARG A 385 -2.94 -9.00 -18.20
N TYR A 386 -1.91 -8.14 -18.20
CA TYR A 386 -1.84 -6.98 -19.09
C TYR A 386 -1.74 -7.39 -20.56
N SER A 387 -0.83 -8.31 -20.90
CA SER A 387 -0.70 -8.81 -22.26
C SER A 387 -1.93 -9.63 -22.68
N LEU A 388 -2.48 -10.43 -21.76
CA LEU A 388 -3.69 -11.21 -22.03
C LEU A 388 -4.87 -10.32 -22.46
N ILE A 389 -5.14 -9.25 -21.71
CA ILE A 389 -6.26 -8.34 -22.00
C ILE A 389 -5.93 -7.46 -23.20
N ASN A 390 -4.72 -6.89 -23.26
CA ASN A 390 -4.35 -5.96 -24.33
C ASN A 390 -4.22 -6.65 -25.69
N GLU A 391 -3.63 -7.85 -25.75
CA GLU A 391 -3.35 -8.50 -27.01
C GLU A 391 -4.45 -9.48 -27.46
N ARG A 392 -5.01 -10.25 -26.50
CA ARG A 392 -5.96 -11.30 -26.85
C ARG A 392 -7.39 -10.81 -26.77
N VAL A 393 -7.81 -10.27 -25.62
CA VAL A 393 -9.21 -9.87 -25.44
C VAL A 393 -9.54 -8.64 -26.31
N ALA A 394 -8.62 -7.67 -26.44
CA ALA A 394 -8.84 -6.50 -27.28
C ALA A 394 -8.92 -6.85 -28.78
N LYS A 395 -8.11 -7.79 -29.27
CA LYS A 395 -8.19 -8.30 -30.65
C LYS A 395 -9.48 -9.12 -30.88
N PHE A 396 -9.89 -9.87 -29.86
CA PHE A 396 -11.16 -10.59 -29.90
C PHE A 396 -12.37 -9.66 -29.97
N ALA A 397 -12.39 -8.59 -29.18
CA ALA A 397 -13.51 -7.63 -29.13
C ALA A 397 -13.70 -6.83 -30.44
N THR A 398 -12.68 -6.72 -31.27
CA THR A 398 -12.74 -6.00 -32.57
C THR A 398 -13.11 -6.90 -33.75
N ASN A 399 -13.20 -8.23 -33.55
CA ASN A 399 -13.55 -9.17 -34.61
C ASN A 399 -15.08 -9.34 -34.71
N PRO A 400 -15.72 -8.93 -35.84
CA PRO A 400 -17.18 -9.02 -35.98
C PRO A 400 -17.74 -10.44 -35.89
N PHE A 401 -16.97 -11.47 -36.25
CA PHE A 401 -17.37 -12.87 -36.08
C PHE A 401 -17.52 -13.28 -34.61
N LEU A 402 -16.85 -12.59 -33.71
CA LEU A 402 -16.89 -12.91 -32.28
C LEU A 402 -18.10 -12.31 -31.57
N GLY A 403 -18.73 -11.29 -32.13
CA GLY A 403 -20.06 -10.85 -31.72
C GLY A 403 -21.10 -11.99 -31.89
N ILE A 404 -20.97 -12.75 -32.97
CA ILE A 404 -21.82 -13.93 -33.24
C ILE A 404 -21.48 -15.06 -32.27
N ILE A 405 -20.20 -15.31 -32.02
CA ILE A 405 -19.74 -16.35 -31.08
C ILE A 405 -20.15 -16.00 -29.65
N SER A 406 -20.00 -14.71 -29.22
CA SER A 406 -20.42 -14.31 -27.89
C SER A 406 -21.93 -14.44 -27.69
N GLY A 407 -22.73 -14.16 -28.71
CA GLY A 407 -24.17 -14.41 -28.73
C GLY A 407 -24.50 -15.91 -28.63
N ALA A 408 -23.79 -16.75 -29.37
CA ALA A 408 -23.97 -18.20 -29.31
C ALA A 408 -23.54 -18.81 -27.97
N LEU A 409 -22.44 -18.29 -27.37
CA LEU A 409 -21.95 -18.74 -26.07
C LEU A 409 -22.95 -18.48 -24.94
N GLU A 410 -23.88 -17.53 -25.09
CA GLU A 410 -24.93 -17.28 -24.09
C GLU A 410 -25.83 -18.49 -23.87
N TYR A 411 -26.16 -19.19 -24.95
CA TYR A 411 -27.01 -20.35 -24.92
C TYR A 411 -26.30 -21.63 -24.51
N VAL A 412 -24.96 -21.57 -24.34
CA VAL A 412 -24.15 -22.70 -23.86
C VAL A 412 -24.07 -22.67 -22.36
N SER A 413 -24.62 -23.67 -21.67
CA SER A 413 -24.44 -23.78 -20.21
C SER A 413 -22.99 -24.13 -19.87
N ALA A 414 -22.57 -23.76 -18.65
CA ALA A 414 -21.22 -24.06 -18.17
C ALA A 414 -20.98 -25.58 -18.10
N GLU A 415 -22.02 -26.36 -17.79
CA GLU A 415 -22.00 -27.85 -17.76
C GLU A 415 -21.76 -28.41 -19.15
N SER A 416 -22.49 -27.90 -20.15
CA SER A 416 -22.34 -28.34 -21.55
C SER A 416 -20.95 -28.03 -22.10
N ALA A 417 -20.45 -26.81 -21.78
CA ALA A 417 -19.09 -26.42 -22.15
C ALA A 417 -18.04 -27.28 -21.44
N TYR A 418 -18.24 -27.61 -20.16
CA TYR A 418 -17.34 -28.48 -19.40
C TYR A 418 -17.28 -29.89 -19.97
N SER A 419 -18.39 -30.46 -20.38
CA SER A 419 -18.43 -31.80 -20.98
C SER A 419 -17.61 -31.90 -22.27
N ILE A 420 -17.49 -30.80 -23.02
CA ILE A 420 -16.61 -30.71 -24.19
C ILE A 420 -15.16 -30.51 -23.75
N TYR A 421 -14.92 -29.63 -22.80
CA TYR A 421 -13.59 -29.33 -22.27
C TYR A 421 -12.92 -30.57 -21.65
N GLU A 422 -13.68 -31.40 -20.95
CA GLU A 422 -13.18 -32.61 -20.31
C GLU A 422 -12.71 -33.68 -21.34
N LYS A 423 -13.23 -33.64 -22.58
CA LYS A 423 -12.82 -34.50 -23.67
C LYS A 423 -11.55 -34.03 -24.39
N LEU A 424 -11.09 -32.84 -24.12
CA LEU A 424 -9.84 -32.32 -24.70
C LEU A 424 -8.60 -33.06 -24.14
N PRO A 425 -7.51 -33.18 -24.91
CA PRO A 425 -6.23 -33.68 -24.40
C PRO A 425 -5.77 -32.92 -23.16
N ARG A 426 -5.13 -33.60 -22.22
CA ARG A 426 -4.63 -32.96 -20.95
C ARG A 426 -3.80 -31.70 -21.18
N GLN A 427 -3.01 -31.65 -22.24
CA GLN A 427 -2.18 -30.51 -22.62
C GLN A 427 -2.98 -29.23 -22.96
N LEU A 428 -4.24 -29.38 -23.38
CA LEU A 428 -5.15 -28.28 -23.70
C LEU A 428 -6.08 -27.91 -22.54
N ARG A 429 -6.14 -28.73 -21.51
CA ARG A 429 -6.94 -28.47 -20.29
C ARG A 429 -6.16 -27.59 -19.30
N ARG A 430 -6.01 -26.31 -19.62
CA ARG A 430 -5.21 -25.35 -18.82
C ARG A 430 -6.01 -24.59 -17.75
N TRP A 431 -7.32 -24.79 -17.65
CA TRP A 431 -8.15 -24.05 -16.70
C TRP A 431 -8.37 -24.85 -15.41
N ASN A 432 -7.80 -24.33 -14.32
CA ASN A 432 -8.05 -24.82 -12.98
C ASN A 432 -9.39 -24.36 -12.54
N ASN A 433 -10.39 -24.33 -12.46
CA ASN A 433 -11.72 -23.79 -12.20
C ASN A 433 -12.42 -23.34 -13.49
N PHE A 434 -12.79 -24.37 -14.29
CA PHE A 434 -13.40 -24.13 -15.60
C PHE A 434 -14.72 -23.33 -15.52
N TYR A 435 -15.59 -23.65 -14.57
CA TYR A 435 -16.92 -23.03 -14.45
C TYR A 435 -16.83 -21.52 -14.24
N ASP A 436 -16.00 -21.09 -13.30
CA ASP A 436 -15.78 -19.66 -13.00
C ASP A 436 -15.15 -18.93 -14.21
N LYS A 437 -14.08 -19.50 -14.78
CA LYS A 437 -13.40 -18.91 -15.93
C LYS A 437 -14.28 -18.84 -17.17
N PHE A 438 -15.13 -19.84 -17.42
CA PHE A 438 -16.06 -19.83 -18.54
C PHE A 438 -17.17 -18.78 -18.35
N THR A 439 -17.73 -18.65 -17.15
CA THR A 439 -18.72 -17.64 -16.82
C THR A 439 -18.15 -16.23 -16.96
N LYS A 440 -16.95 -16.00 -16.44
CA LYS A 440 -16.24 -14.71 -16.61
C LYS A 440 -15.94 -14.41 -18.07
N LEU A 441 -15.47 -15.40 -18.85
CA LEU A 441 -15.21 -15.22 -20.27
C LEU A 441 -16.47 -14.75 -21.02
N LYS A 442 -17.64 -15.37 -20.78
CA LYS A 442 -18.92 -14.95 -21.40
C LYS A 442 -19.21 -13.47 -21.13
N LYS A 443 -19.03 -13.00 -19.88
CA LYS A 443 -19.27 -11.62 -19.48
C LYS A 443 -18.23 -10.65 -20.06
N VAL A 444 -16.96 -11.01 -20.05
CA VAL A 444 -15.88 -10.22 -20.64
C VAL A 444 -16.12 -10.01 -22.13
N LEU A 445 -16.54 -11.03 -22.87
CA LEU A 445 -16.82 -10.92 -24.31
C LEU A 445 -18.03 -10.02 -24.62
N LYS A 446 -19.01 -9.91 -23.71
CA LYS A 446 -20.17 -9.00 -23.84
C LYS A 446 -19.84 -7.55 -23.53
N THR A 447 -18.85 -7.32 -22.68
CA THR A 447 -18.52 -6.00 -22.18
C THR A 447 -17.74 -5.22 -23.23
N LYS A 448 -18.28 -4.09 -23.71
CA LYS A 448 -17.63 -3.25 -24.74
C LYS A 448 -16.50 -2.40 -24.20
N ASN A 449 -16.58 -1.98 -22.94
CA ASN A 449 -15.56 -1.17 -22.29
C ASN A 449 -14.38 -2.05 -21.86
N LYS A 450 -13.19 -1.76 -22.39
CA LYS A 450 -11.98 -2.57 -22.20
C LYS A 450 -11.49 -2.59 -20.72
N ILE A 451 -11.60 -1.46 -20.04
CA ILE A 451 -11.20 -1.42 -18.61
C ILE A 451 -12.20 -2.18 -17.73
N ALA A 452 -13.49 -2.17 -18.10
CA ALA A 452 -14.48 -3.01 -17.44
C ALA A 452 -14.26 -4.51 -17.72
N GLN A 453 -13.69 -4.86 -18.88
CA GLN A 453 -13.22 -6.24 -19.14
C GLN A 453 -12.08 -6.63 -18.21
N TYR A 454 -11.14 -5.69 -17.98
CA TYR A 454 -10.04 -5.90 -17.05
C TYR A 454 -10.55 -6.12 -15.62
N ASP A 455 -11.47 -5.28 -15.16
CA ASP A 455 -12.12 -5.44 -13.85
C ASP A 455 -12.80 -6.81 -13.70
N LEU A 456 -13.64 -7.18 -14.67
CA LEU A 456 -14.35 -8.45 -14.65
C LEU A 456 -13.39 -9.65 -14.59
N ALA A 457 -12.25 -9.57 -15.29
CA ALA A 457 -11.25 -10.64 -15.28
C ALA A 457 -10.60 -10.82 -13.90
N ASN A 458 -10.52 -9.75 -13.10
CA ASN A 458 -9.89 -9.72 -11.78
C ASN A 458 -10.87 -10.00 -10.62
N LYS A 459 -12.19 -10.02 -10.85
CA LYS A 459 -13.17 -10.27 -9.78
C LYS A 459 -13.15 -11.72 -9.31
N TYR A 460 -13.24 -11.94 -8.01
CA TYR A 460 -13.50 -13.26 -7.41
C TYR A 460 -14.99 -13.63 -7.48
N PHE A 461 -15.86 -12.74 -6.99
CA PHE A 461 -17.30 -12.87 -7.03
C PHE A 461 -17.91 -11.91 -8.02
N LEU A 462 -18.91 -12.37 -8.77
CA LEU A 462 -19.67 -11.53 -9.68
C LEU A 462 -20.89 -10.90 -8.97
N GLU A 463 -21.51 -9.91 -9.58
CA GLU A 463 -22.65 -9.20 -8.97
C GLU A 463 -23.84 -10.13 -8.64
N GLU A 464 -24.04 -11.17 -9.44
CA GLU A 464 -25.10 -12.15 -9.23
C GLU A 464 -24.82 -13.03 -8.02
N ASP A 465 -23.55 -13.39 -7.79
CA ASP A 465 -23.13 -14.15 -6.61
C ASP A 465 -23.42 -13.34 -5.34
N LEU A 466 -23.11 -12.03 -5.37
CA LEU A 466 -23.37 -11.13 -4.26
C LEU A 466 -24.87 -10.93 -4.00
N ALA A 467 -25.67 -10.85 -5.06
CA ALA A 467 -27.13 -10.78 -4.93
C ALA A 467 -27.71 -12.02 -4.25
N GLY A 468 -27.15 -13.20 -4.57
CA GLY A 468 -27.50 -14.48 -3.92
C GLY A 468 -27.13 -14.51 -2.42
N LEU A 469 -26.15 -13.70 -1.98
CA LEU A 469 -25.77 -13.53 -0.58
C LEU A 469 -26.56 -12.41 0.12
N GLY A 470 -27.54 -11.79 -0.55
CA GLY A 470 -28.31 -10.67 0.00
C GLY A 470 -27.53 -9.34 0.06
N LEU A 471 -26.37 -9.26 -0.61
CA LEU A 471 -25.57 -8.04 -0.67
C LEU A 471 -26.02 -7.18 -1.86
N SER A 472 -26.23 -5.89 -1.61
CA SER A 472 -26.74 -4.96 -2.63
C SER A 472 -25.69 -4.69 -3.70
N LYS A 473 -26.16 -4.41 -4.93
CA LYS A 473 -25.30 -3.94 -6.02
C LYS A 473 -24.61 -2.64 -5.64
N ILE A 474 -23.29 -2.70 -5.51
CA ILE A 474 -22.47 -1.49 -5.43
C ILE A 474 -22.09 -1.09 -6.83
N LYS A 475 -22.35 0.16 -7.15
CA LYS A 475 -21.66 0.78 -8.30
C LYS A 475 -20.21 0.96 -7.88
N SER A 476 -19.32 0.10 -8.36
CA SER A 476 -17.89 0.23 -8.11
C SER A 476 -17.43 1.65 -8.46
N GLN A 477 -17.04 2.42 -7.45
CA GLN A 477 -16.47 3.76 -7.68
C GLN A 477 -15.01 3.65 -8.18
N LEU A 478 -14.42 2.45 -8.15
CA LEU A 478 -13.06 2.17 -8.57
C LEU A 478 -12.79 2.57 -10.04
N PHE A 479 -13.83 2.59 -10.88
CA PHE A 479 -13.74 2.85 -12.32
C PHE A 479 -14.19 4.24 -12.76
N LYS A 480 -14.31 5.23 -11.89
CA LYS A 480 -14.48 6.61 -12.34
C LYS A 480 -13.13 7.15 -12.80
N PHE A 481 -12.81 6.93 -14.07
CA PHE A 481 -11.71 7.61 -14.73
C PHE A 481 -12.06 9.04 -15.08
N ASP A 482 -11.11 9.94 -14.94
CA ASP A 482 -11.17 11.24 -15.60
C ASP A 482 -11.16 11.01 -17.13
N ARG A 483 -11.93 11.80 -17.88
CA ARG A 483 -11.96 11.75 -19.34
C ARG A 483 -10.59 11.92 -20.00
N ARG A 484 -9.64 12.53 -19.29
CA ARG A 484 -8.26 12.66 -19.74
C ARG A 484 -7.56 11.29 -19.85
N LEU A 485 -7.86 10.37 -18.93
CA LEU A 485 -7.31 9.01 -18.92
C LEU A 485 -7.92 8.11 -20.01
N GLU A 486 -9.13 8.42 -20.48
CA GLU A 486 -9.74 7.68 -21.60
C GLU A 486 -8.94 7.78 -22.91
N LYS A 487 -8.09 8.81 -23.03
CA LYS A 487 -7.19 9.00 -24.18
C LYS A 487 -5.90 8.19 -24.10
N MET A 488 -5.61 7.58 -22.97
CA MET A 488 -4.44 6.74 -22.76
C MET A 488 -4.58 5.40 -23.48
N SER A 489 -3.45 4.75 -23.74
CA SER A 489 -3.49 3.36 -24.19
C SER A 489 -4.20 2.47 -23.15
N LEU A 490 -4.78 1.36 -23.57
CA LEU A 490 -5.39 0.42 -22.63
C LEU A 490 -4.39 -0.08 -21.58
N LEU A 491 -3.15 -0.26 -21.99
CA LEU A 491 -2.07 -0.68 -21.13
C LEU A 491 -1.80 0.33 -20.00
N ASP A 492 -1.65 1.61 -20.38
CA ASP A 492 -1.46 2.68 -19.39
C ASP A 492 -2.65 2.79 -18.43
N GLN A 493 -3.89 2.61 -18.95
CA GLN A 493 -5.08 2.61 -18.09
C GLN A 493 -5.08 1.45 -17.08
N MET A 494 -4.65 0.25 -17.47
CA MET A 494 -4.56 -0.91 -16.57
C MET A 494 -3.47 -0.70 -15.51
N MET A 495 -2.29 -0.20 -15.90
CA MET A 495 -1.19 0.13 -14.97
C MET A 495 -1.62 1.21 -13.97
N TYR A 496 -2.24 2.29 -14.47
CA TYR A 496 -2.78 3.33 -13.59
C TYR A 496 -3.81 2.77 -12.60
N PHE A 497 -4.70 1.90 -13.05
CA PHE A 497 -5.69 1.26 -12.21
C PHE A 497 -5.03 0.50 -11.05
N ASP A 498 -4.05 -0.35 -11.35
CA ASP A 498 -3.37 -1.16 -10.34
C ASP A 498 -2.53 -0.30 -9.37
N ILE A 499 -1.95 0.82 -9.82
CA ILE A 499 -1.25 1.78 -8.93
C ILE A 499 -2.22 2.49 -7.99
N LYS A 500 -3.47 2.74 -8.45
CA LYS A 500 -4.47 3.49 -7.68
C LYS A 500 -5.21 2.63 -6.66
N THR A 501 -5.39 1.34 -6.91
CA THR A 501 -6.24 0.44 -6.11
C THR A 501 -5.46 -0.45 -5.17
#